data_d553406ff7abd3b1725e9f039415e083
#
_entry.id   d553406ff7abd3b1725e9f039415e083
#
_cell.length_a   1.000
_cell.length_b   1.000
_cell.length_c   1.000
_cell.angle_alpha   90.00
_cell.angle_beta   90.00
_cell.angle_gamma   90.00
#
_symmetry.space_group_name_H-M   'P 1'
#
loop_
_entity.id
_entity.type
_entity.pdbx_description
1 polymer ?
#
loop_
_entity_poly.entity_id
_entity_poly.type
_entity_poly.pdbx_seq_one_letter_code
_entity_poly.pdbx_strand_id
1 'polypeptide(L)'
;MYFDPKEVGKRIARLRELLGYNQEQYSQKINISRSALSKIEIGDRSPSIDLLIEIAELSGVTLDYLILGRTPQDGNKKLGMQLVISFLTELEKEL
;
A
#
# COMPACT_ATOMS: atom_id res chain seq x y z
N MET A 1 15.37 -13.88 1.33
CA MET A 1 14.21 -13.02 1.01
C MET A 1 14.69 -11.62 0.69
N TYR A 2 14.17 -11.02 -0.34
CA TYR A 2 14.65 -9.76 -0.85
C TYR A 2 13.47 -8.88 -1.28
N PHE A 3 13.76 -7.61 -1.48
CA PHE A 3 12.79 -6.63 -1.95
C PHE A 3 12.45 -6.90 -3.42
N ASP A 4 11.17 -7.06 -3.72
CA ASP A 4 10.70 -7.28 -5.08
C ASP A 4 9.87 -6.06 -5.52
N PRO A 5 10.43 -5.19 -6.36
CA PRO A 5 9.72 -3.97 -6.78
C PRO A 5 8.39 -4.24 -7.47
N LYS A 6 8.29 -5.34 -8.22
CA LYS A 6 7.04 -5.66 -8.92
C LYS A 6 5.94 -6.03 -7.95
N GLU A 7 6.25 -6.84 -6.96
CA GLU A 7 5.25 -7.24 -5.95
C GLU A 7 4.87 -6.07 -5.06
N VAL A 8 5.84 -5.25 -4.67
CA VAL A 8 5.56 -4.03 -3.89
C VAL A 8 4.69 -3.08 -4.70
N GLY A 9 5.01 -2.90 -5.97
CA GLY A 9 4.23 -2.03 -6.86
C GLY A 9 2.79 -2.48 -6.98
N LYS A 10 2.56 -3.78 -7.11
CA LYS A 10 1.20 -4.34 -7.15
C LYS A 10 0.41 -4.05 -5.88
N ARG A 11 1.07 -4.17 -4.72
CA ARG A 11 0.41 -3.89 -3.44
C ARG A 11 0.06 -2.41 -3.32
N ILE A 12 0.95 -1.54 -3.76
CA ILE A 12 0.70 -0.09 -3.76
C ILE A 12 -0.50 0.22 -4.65
N ALA A 13 -0.53 -0.33 -5.86
CA ALA A 13 -1.65 -0.13 -6.78
C ALA A 13 -2.95 -0.64 -6.18
N ARG A 14 -2.91 -1.81 -5.54
CA ARG A 14 -4.09 -2.39 -4.91
C ARG A 14 -4.62 -1.52 -3.78
N LEU A 15 -3.73 -1.03 -2.93
CA LEU A 15 -4.11 -0.12 -1.84
C LEU A 15 -4.72 1.16 -2.39
N ARG A 16 -4.12 1.71 -3.43
CA ARG A 16 -4.65 2.91 -4.09
C ARG A 16 -6.09 2.68 -4.57
N GLU A 17 -6.31 1.56 -5.25
CA GLU A 17 -7.65 1.23 -5.76
C GLU A 17 -8.65 1.04 -4.62
N LEU A 18 -8.24 0.36 -3.55
CA LEU A 18 -9.10 0.14 -2.38
C LEU A 18 -9.47 1.46 -1.70
N LEU A 19 -8.58 2.43 -1.72
CA LEU A 19 -8.85 3.76 -1.18
C LEU A 19 -9.70 4.62 -2.11
N GLY A 20 -9.94 4.16 -3.33
CA GLY A 20 -10.77 4.88 -4.29
C GLY A 20 -10.06 5.98 -5.04
N TYR A 21 -8.73 5.97 -5.05
CA TYR A 21 -7.95 6.99 -5.75
C TYR A 21 -7.52 6.52 -7.13
N ASN A 22 -7.52 7.45 -8.10
CA ASN A 22 -6.78 7.22 -9.34
C ASN A 22 -5.31 7.59 -9.12
N GLN A 23 -4.47 7.34 -10.13
CA GLN A 23 -3.03 7.62 -9.99
C GLN A 23 -2.73 9.09 -9.75
N GLU A 24 -3.45 9.98 -10.40
CA GLU A 24 -3.27 11.43 -10.23
C GLU A 24 -3.54 11.84 -8.78
N GLN A 25 -4.68 11.41 -8.25
CA GLN A 25 -5.07 11.74 -6.89
C GLN A 25 -4.09 11.18 -5.86
N TYR A 26 -3.71 9.92 -6.03
CA TYR A 26 -2.84 9.26 -5.08
C TYR A 26 -1.42 9.84 -5.11
N SER A 27 -0.91 10.14 -6.30
CA SER A 27 0.41 10.75 -6.44
C SER A 27 0.48 12.08 -5.70
N GLN A 28 -0.59 12.88 -5.75
CA GLN A 28 -0.68 14.13 -5.00
C GLN A 28 -0.67 13.88 -3.49
N LYS A 29 -1.39 12.86 -3.03
CA LYS A 29 -1.47 12.51 -1.62
C LYS A 29 -0.11 12.11 -1.05
N ILE A 30 0.70 11.39 -1.82
CA ILE A 30 2.01 10.91 -1.38
C ILE A 30 3.15 11.76 -1.94
N ASN A 31 2.80 12.88 -2.54
CA ASN A 31 3.74 13.93 -2.92
C ASN A 31 4.82 13.48 -3.92
N ILE A 32 4.40 12.73 -4.91
CA ILE A 32 5.26 12.36 -6.05
C ILE A 32 4.52 12.67 -7.35
N SER A 33 5.23 12.62 -8.48
CA SER A 33 4.60 12.81 -9.78
C SER A 33 3.78 11.58 -10.15
N ARG A 34 2.76 11.77 -10.98
CA ARG A 34 1.98 10.67 -11.52
C ARG A 34 2.87 9.70 -12.29
N SER A 35 3.83 10.21 -13.04
CA SER A 35 4.77 9.40 -13.81
C SER A 35 5.60 8.50 -12.89
N ALA A 36 6.07 9.03 -11.77
CA ALA A 36 6.82 8.25 -10.78
C ALA A 36 5.94 7.15 -10.19
N LEU A 37 4.71 7.48 -9.82
CA LEU A 37 3.77 6.49 -9.28
C LEU A 37 3.50 5.37 -10.28
N SER A 38 3.28 5.73 -11.54
CA SER A 38 3.03 4.75 -12.59
C SER A 38 4.18 3.76 -12.71
N LYS A 39 5.41 4.25 -12.69
CA LYS A 39 6.60 3.40 -12.76
C LYS A 39 6.76 2.51 -11.52
N ILE A 40 6.43 3.05 -10.36
CA ILE A 40 6.48 2.27 -9.12
C ILE A 40 5.46 1.14 -9.15
N GLU A 41 4.24 1.41 -9.60
CA GLU A 41 3.17 0.42 -9.64
C GLU A 41 3.47 -0.75 -10.57
N ILE A 42 4.21 -0.51 -11.65
CA ILE A 42 4.58 -1.61 -12.56
C ILE A 42 5.94 -2.23 -12.25
N GLY A 43 6.63 -1.72 -11.23
CA GLY A 43 7.88 -2.29 -10.78
C GLY A 43 9.12 -1.79 -11.51
N ASP A 44 8.99 -0.77 -12.37
CA ASP A 44 10.12 -0.19 -13.10
C ASP A 44 10.97 0.73 -12.22
N ARG A 45 10.42 1.15 -11.08
CA ARG A 45 11.11 2.04 -10.15
C ARG A 45 10.82 1.58 -8.73
N SER A 46 11.87 1.48 -7.92
CA SER A 46 11.72 1.15 -6.51
C SER A 46 11.32 2.38 -5.73
N PRO A 47 10.31 2.28 -4.84
CA PRO A 47 9.98 3.39 -3.96
C PRO A 47 11.06 3.58 -2.90
N SER A 48 11.26 4.82 -2.45
CA SER A 48 12.16 5.10 -1.35
C SER A 48 11.56 4.60 -0.02
N ILE A 49 12.41 4.46 0.98
CA ILE A 49 11.96 4.09 2.33
C ILE A 49 10.96 5.12 2.86
N ASP A 50 11.27 6.41 2.70
CA ASP A 50 10.37 7.47 3.14
C ASP A 50 9.00 7.38 2.47
N LEU A 51 8.98 7.08 1.18
CA LEU A 51 7.73 6.93 0.45
C LEU A 51 6.94 5.73 0.95
N LEU A 52 7.61 4.62 1.23
CA LEU A 52 6.96 3.42 1.77
C LEU A 52 6.31 3.71 3.13
N ILE A 53 7.00 4.45 3.98
CA ILE A 53 6.47 4.84 5.29
C ILE A 53 5.21 5.69 5.10
N GLU A 54 5.27 6.65 4.20
CA GLU A 54 4.14 7.54 3.93
C GLU A 54 2.93 6.79 3.39
N ILE A 55 3.16 5.86 2.47
CA ILE A 55 2.09 5.00 1.94
C ILE A 55 1.50 4.13 3.05
N ALA A 56 2.33 3.54 3.88
CA ALA A 56 1.88 2.70 4.98
C ALA A 56 1.01 3.48 5.96
N GLU A 57 1.42 4.69 6.32
CA GLU A 57 0.64 5.56 7.22
C GLU A 57 -0.68 5.98 6.59
N LEU A 58 -0.64 6.42 5.35
CA LEU A 58 -1.86 6.85 4.64
C LEU A 58 -2.86 5.71 4.51
N SER A 59 -2.37 4.51 4.24
CA SER A 59 -3.22 3.35 3.97
C SER A 59 -3.57 2.53 5.21
N GLY A 60 -2.93 2.81 6.34
CA GLY A 60 -3.19 2.07 7.59
C GLY A 60 -2.68 0.64 7.56
N VAL A 61 -1.66 0.35 6.78
CA VAL A 61 -1.05 -0.97 6.69
C VAL A 61 0.37 -0.93 7.25
N THR A 62 0.92 -2.11 7.54
CA THR A 62 2.29 -2.21 8.04
C THR A 62 3.29 -2.20 6.89
N LEU A 63 4.53 -1.84 7.21
CA LEU A 63 5.64 -1.96 6.25
C LEU A 63 5.89 -3.41 5.89
N ASP A 64 5.72 -4.34 6.82
CA ASP A 64 5.85 -5.77 6.54
C ASP A 64 4.87 -6.21 5.46
N TYR A 65 3.63 -5.76 5.54
CA TYR A 65 2.66 -6.07 4.50
C TYR A 65 3.08 -5.44 3.16
N LEU A 66 3.43 -4.17 3.19
CA LEU A 66 3.72 -3.41 1.97
C LEU A 66 4.94 -3.98 1.24
N ILE A 67 6.00 -4.28 1.98
CA ILE A 67 7.27 -4.71 1.41
C ILE A 67 7.30 -6.22 1.15
N LEU A 68 6.83 -7.02 2.09
CA LEU A 68 6.95 -8.47 2.05
C LEU A 68 5.65 -9.20 1.78
N GLY A 69 4.54 -8.50 1.80
CA GLY A 69 3.22 -9.11 1.63
C GLY A 69 2.78 -9.93 2.83
N ARG A 70 3.41 -9.71 3.98
CA ARG A 70 3.11 -10.47 5.19
C ARG A 70 2.17 -9.72 6.09
N THR A 71 1.17 -10.43 6.59
CA THR A 71 0.35 -9.93 7.69
C THR A 71 1.02 -10.34 9.00
N PRO A 72 0.67 -9.66 10.12
CA PRO A 72 1.22 -10.05 11.41
C PRO A 72 1.05 -11.54 11.66
N GLN A 73 2.14 -12.21 12.10
CA GLN A 73 2.17 -13.64 12.36
C GLN A 73 2.10 -13.87 13.87
N ASP A 74 2.73 -14.89 14.40
CA ASP A 74 2.83 -15.12 15.84
C ASP A 74 1.47 -15.20 16.55
N GLY A 75 0.57 -15.98 15.98
CA GLY A 75 -0.76 -16.11 16.53
C GLY A 75 -1.67 -14.95 16.21
N ASN A 76 -1.20 -13.98 15.47
CA ASN A 76 -1.93 -12.76 15.14
C ASN A 76 -2.50 -12.74 13.72
N LYS A 77 -2.66 -13.90 13.10
CA LYS A 77 -3.30 -13.95 11.78
C LYS A 77 -4.68 -13.33 11.80
N LYS A 78 -5.43 -13.58 12.89
CA LYS A 78 -6.76 -12.97 13.06
C LYS A 78 -6.67 -11.47 13.17
N LEU A 79 -5.67 -10.97 13.90
CA LEU A 79 -5.48 -9.54 14.07
C LEU A 79 -5.15 -8.86 12.74
N GLY A 80 -4.25 -9.46 11.95
CA GLY A 80 -3.92 -8.94 10.65
C GLY A 80 -5.12 -8.90 9.72
N MET A 81 -5.91 -9.98 9.70
CA MET A 81 -7.14 -10.03 8.92
C MET A 81 -8.17 -9.02 9.41
N GLN A 82 -8.27 -8.84 10.73
CA GLN A 82 -9.17 -7.84 11.30
C GLN A 82 -8.78 -6.42 10.90
N LEU A 83 -7.49 -6.12 10.84
CA LEU A 83 -7.04 -4.81 10.38
C LEU A 83 -7.43 -4.56 8.92
N VAL A 84 -7.26 -5.56 8.06
CA VAL A 84 -7.66 -5.45 6.66
C VAL A 84 -9.17 -5.30 6.55
N ILE A 85 -9.92 -6.11 7.29
CA ILE A 85 -11.39 -6.04 7.30
C ILE A 85 -11.85 -4.69 7.83
N SER A 86 -11.25 -4.20 8.90
CA SER A 86 -11.60 -2.89 9.46
C SER A 86 -11.34 -1.78 8.45
N PHE A 87 -10.22 -1.86 7.75
CA PHE A 87 -9.88 -0.89 6.71
C PHE A 87 -10.92 -0.90 5.59
N LEU A 88 -11.31 -2.08 5.12
CA LEU A 88 -12.32 -2.22 4.08
C LEU A 88 -13.70 -1.73 4.57
N THR A 89 -14.03 -2.02 5.83
CA THR A 89 -15.28 -1.56 6.43
C THR A 89 -15.34 -0.04 6.53
N GLU A 90 -14.23 0.58 6.89
CA GLU A 90 -14.12 2.04 6.92
C GLU A 90 -14.36 2.64 5.54
N LEU A 91 -13.78 2.03 4.50
CA LEU A 91 -13.99 2.48 3.13
C LEU A 91 -15.46 2.37 2.72
N GLU A 92 -16.11 1.27 3.09
CA GLU A 92 -17.53 1.08 2.79
C GLU A 92 -18.41 2.12 3.47
N LYS A 93 -18.07 2.51 4.69
CA LYS A 93 -18.85 3.53 5.42
C LYS A 93 -18.75 4.90 4.78
N GLU A 94 -17.68 5.18 4.08
CA GLU A 94 -17.48 6.45 3.40
C GLU A 94 -18.16 6.51 2.04
N LEU A 95 -18.61 5.37 1.55
CA LEU A 95 -19.34 5.28 0.30
C LEU A 95 -20.83 5.44 0.55
#